data_d0f679a4d3d2ebd0b75ce2dadf8731c1
#
_entry.id   d0f679a4d3d2ebd0b75ce2dadf8731c1
#
_cell.length_a   1.000
_cell.length_b   1.000
_cell.length_c   1.000
_cell.angle_alpha   90.00
_cell.angle_beta   90.00
_cell.angle_gamma   90.00
#
_symmetry.space_group_name_H-M   'P 1'
#
loop_
_entity.id
_entity.type
_entity.pdbx_description
1 polymer ?
#
loop_
_entity_poly.entity_id
_entity_poly.type
_entity_poly.pdbx_seq_one_letter_code
_entity_poly.pdbx_strand_id
1 'polypeptide(L)'
;MRLAVLASGTGSIYKAIIDANIDVAVVLVDRLCAAIDLVNTNQTPCITVERTQFGPEFDRTKFSCDVVAALTEFNIDVVAMAGFGTVLDAPFFEAYEGRVLNTHPALLPSFPGWHGVRDALQHGVKITGCTVHIATLDVDEGPILAQAAVEVFDDDNEATLHERIKSTERDLYPATIKKFLTDLELSLIHI
;
A
#
# COMPACT_ATOMS: atom_id res chain seq x y z
N MET A 1 -17.70 -3.04 -5.29
CA MET A 1 -16.38 -3.67 -4.96
C MET A 1 -16.05 -3.45 -3.49
N ARG A 2 -15.54 -4.48 -2.79
CA ARG A 2 -15.16 -4.42 -1.36
C ARG A 2 -13.65 -4.28 -1.25
N LEU A 3 -13.21 -3.17 -0.63
CA LEU A 3 -11.80 -2.82 -0.46
C LEU A 3 -11.28 -3.25 0.91
N ALA A 4 -10.13 -3.91 0.96
CA ALA A 4 -9.32 -4.06 2.17
C ALA A 4 -8.12 -3.10 2.13
N VAL A 5 -7.70 -2.65 3.31
CA VAL A 5 -6.45 -1.89 3.48
C VAL A 5 -5.48 -2.69 4.36
N LEU A 6 -4.24 -2.86 3.90
CA LEU A 6 -3.17 -3.46 4.71
C LEU A 6 -2.24 -2.36 5.24
N ALA A 7 -1.99 -2.36 6.55
CA ALA A 7 -1.16 -1.34 7.19
C ALA A 7 -0.25 -1.92 8.28
N SER A 8 0.95 -1.35 8.46
CA SER A 8 1.91 -1.75 9.52
C SER A 8 2.38 -0.57 10.39
N GLY A 9 1.90 0.65 10.13
CA GLY A 9 2.46 1.86 10.72
C GLY A 9 1.43 2.82 11.32
N THR A 10 1.55 4.10 10.98
CA THR A 10 0.72 5.18 11.56
C THR A 10 -0.72 5.20 11.07
N GLY A 11 -1.03 4.56 9.93
CA GLY A 11 -2.36 4.60 9.32
C GLY A 11 -2.68 5.91 8.58
N SER A 12 -1.69 6.76 8.31
CA SER A 12 -1.91 8.05 7.64
C SER A 12 -2.52 7.92 6.25
N ILE A 13 -2.12 6.87 5.52
CA ILE A 13 -2.68 6.58 4.19
C ILE A 13 -4.10 5.99 4.30
N TYR A 14 -4.35 5.09 5.27
CA TYR A 14 -5.71 4.64 5.56
C TYR A 14 -6.62 5.84 5.87
N LYS A 15 -6.15 6.77 6.72
CA LYS A 15 -6.92 8.00 7.01
C LYS A 15 -7.23 8.80 5.74
N ALA A 16 -6.27 8.98 4.84
CA ALA A 16 -6.49 9.67 3.57
C ALA A 16 -7.53 8.94 2.68
N ILE A 17 -7.54 7.61 2.69
CA ILE A 17 -8.50 6.79 1.94
C ILE A 17 -9.93 7.05 2.43
N ILE A 18 -10.17 7.01 3.75
CA ILE A 18 -11.51 7.25 4.30
C ILE A 18 -11.93 8.73 4.22
N ASP A 19 -11.02 9.69 4.41
CA ASP A 19 -11.29 11.12 4.23
C ASP A 19 -11.71 11.44 2.76
N ALA A 20 -11.24 10.65 1.82
CA ALA A 20 -11.67 10.70 0.43
C ALA A 20 -13.05 10.05 0.19
N ASN A 21 -13.78 9.61 1.22
CA ASN A 21 -15.04 8.88 1.14
C ASN A 21 -14.95 7.58 0.30
N ILE A 22 -13.91 6.81 0.52
CA ILE A 22 -13.77 5.44 0.00
C ILE A 22 -14.19 4.49 1.11
N ASP A 23 -15.15 3.62 0.81
CA ASP A 23 -15.60 2.60 1.75
C ASP A 23 -14.53 1.50 1.91
N VAL A 24 -14.10 1.27 3.16
CA VAL A 24 -13.10 0.25 3.52
C VAL A 24 -13.81 -0.85 4.33
N ALA A 25 -13.90 -2.02 3.76
CA ALA A 25 -14.60 -3.15 4.37
C ALA A 25 -13.85 -3.72 5.58
N VAL A 26 -12.52 -3.70 5.56
CA VAL A 26 -11.65 -4.19 6.64
C VAL A 26 -10.25 -3.58 6.52
N VAL A 27 -9.62 -3.35 7.66
CA VAL A 27 -8.18 -3.08 7.74
C VAL A 27 -7.49 -4.31 8.34
N LEU A 28 -6.42 -4.77 7.70
CA LEU A 28 -5.56 -5.82 8.21
C LEU A 28 -4.21 -5.23 8.61
N VAL A 29 -3.76 -5.57 9.82
CA VAL A 29 -2.44 -5.19 10.31
C VAL A 29 -1.60 -6.43 10.62
N ASP A 30 -0.28 -6.33 10.42
CA ASP A 30 0.68 -7.42 10.68
C ASP A 30 1.35 -7.32 12.06
N ARG A 31 1.02 -6.29 12.82
CA ARG A 31 1.55 -6.01 14.17
C ARG A 31 0.70 -4.99 14.91
N LEU A 32 0.91 -4.89 16.21
CA LEU A 32 0.38 -3.74 16.97
C LEU A 32 1.00 -2.44 16.44
N CYS A 33 0.17 -1.52 16.00
CA CYS A 33 0.60 -0.24 15.42
C CYS A 33 -0.47 0.86 15.60
N ALA A 34 -0.06 2.11 15.43
CA ALA A 34 -0.95 3.26 15.63
C ALA A 34 -2.14 3.32 14.66
N ALA A 35 -2.08 2.60 13.54
CA ALA A 35 -3.23 2.49 12.62
C ALA A 35 -4.46 1.90 13.32
N ILE A 36 -4.30 1.01 14.31
CA ILE A 36 -5.42 0.36 15.02
C ILE A 36 -6.32 1.40 15.71
N ASP A 37 -5.75 2.42 16.35
CA ASP A 37 -6.52 3.46 17.02
C ASP A 37 -7.36 4.27 16.03
N LEU A 38 -6.79 4.60 14.87
CA LEU A 38 -7.53 5.28 13.79
C LEU A 38 -8.64 4.43 13.23
N VAL A 39 -8.40 3.13 13.02
CA VAL A 39 -9.37 2.18 12.50
C VAL A 39 -10.53 2.03 13.46
N ASN A 40 -10.26 1.89 14.78
CA ASN A 40 -11.28 1.79 15.82
C ASN A 40 -12.11 3.08 15.92
N THR A 41 -11.48 4.26 15.82
CA THR A 41 -12.17 5.56 15.85
C THR A 41 -13.16 5.69 14.69
N ASN A 42 -12.83 5.15 13.52
CA ASN A 42 -13.68 5.18 12.34
C ASN A 42 -14.65 3.98 12.25
N GLN A 43 -14.66 3.10 13.25
CA GLN A 43 -15.53 1.92 13.32
C GLN A 43 -15.37 0.96 12.12
N THR A 44 -14.23 1.00 11.44
CA THR A 44 -13.89 0.03 10.40
C THR A 44 -13.47 -1.29 11.07
N PRO A 45 -13.90 -2.46 10.62
CA PRO A 45 -13.40 -3.74 11.09
C PRO A 45 -11.87 -3.81 11.00
N CYS A 46 -11.22 -4.27 12.07
CA CYS A 46 -9.77 -4.43 12.14
C CYS A 46 -9.41 -5.87 12.48
N ILE A 47 -8.57 -6.49 11.67
CA ILE A 47 -8.05 -7.83 11.92
C ILE A 47 -6.53 -7.79 12.01
N THR A 48 -5.97 -8.67 12.84
CA THR A 48 -4.52 -8.81 12.99
C THR A 48 -4.09 -10.19 12.53
N VAL A 49 -3.21 -10.24 11.52
CA VAL A 49 -2.43 -11.43 11.17
C VAL A 49 -1.00 -11.13 11.59
N GLU A 50 -0.65 -11.54 12.80
CA GLU A 50 0.60 -11.10 13.41
C GLU A 50 1.82 -11.75 12.77
N ARG A 51 2.81 -10.96 12.36
CA ARG A 51 4.13 -11.42 11.98
C ARG A 51 4.99 -11.59 13.23
N THR A 52 5.06 -12.80 13.74
CA THR A 52 5.80 -13.14 14.97
C THR A 52 7.28 -13.46 14.74
N GLN A 53 7.68 -13.76 13.50
CA GLN A 53 9.05 -14.13 13.15
C GLN A 53 9.64 -13.20 12.12
N PHE A 54 10.97 -12.99 12.22
CA PHE A 54 11.75 -12.14 11.33
C PHE A 54 13.02 -12.88 10.91
N GLY A 55 13.47 -12.62 9.67
CA GLY A 55 14.68 -13.26 9.12
C GLY A 55 14.37 -14.60 8.43
N PRO A 56 15.39 -15.49 8.31
CA PRO A 56 15.28 -16.69 7.48
C PRO A 56 14.23 -17.71 7.93
N GLU A 57 13.84 -17.69 9.20
CA GLU A 57 12.85 -18.62 9.77
C GLU A 57 11.40 -18.16 9.50
N PHE A 58 11.22 -17.00 8.87
CA PHE A 58 9.88 -16.50 8.57
C PHE A 58 9.28 -17.25 7.38
N ASP A 59 8.23 -18.03 7.64
CA ASP A 59 7.43 -18.70 6.62
C ASP A 59 6.50 -17.69 5.93
N ARG A 60 7.04 -17.02 4.89
CA ARG A 60 6.33 -16.00 4.12
C ARG A 60 5.13 -16.57 3.39
N THR A 61 5.24 -17.79 2.88
CA THR A 61 4.16 -18.47 2.15
C THR A 61 2.98 -18.74 3.08
N LYS A 62 3.25 -19.31 4.26
CA LYS A 62 2.21 -19.55 5.28
C LYS A 62 1.55 -18.24 5.71
N PHE A 63 2.33 -17.20 6.00
CA PHE A 63 1.80 -15.90 6.38
C PHE A 63 0.89 -15.32 5.28
N SER A 64 1.27 -15.46 4.02
CA SER A 64 0.45 -15.00 2.88
C SER A 64 -0.86 -15.77 2.77
N CYS A 65 -0.85 -17.08 3.00
CA CYS A 65 -2.07 -17.88 3.09
C CYS A 65 -2.98 -17.43 4.26
N ASP A 66 -2.41 -17.15 5.42
CA ASP A 66 -3.17 -16.68 6.60
C ASP A 66 -3.82 -15.30 6.30
N VAL A 67 -3.12 -14.40 5.59
CA VAL A 67 -3.68 -13.12 5.13
C VAL A 67 -4.84 -13.33 4.15
N VAL A 68 -4.69 -14.22 3.16
CA VAL A 68 -5.77 -14.55 2.21
C VAL A 68 -6.97 -15.10 2.94
N ALA A 69 -6.79 -16.05 3.84
CA ALA A 69 -7.87 -16.65 4.63
C ALA A 69 -8.65 -15.58 5.41
N ALA A 70 -7.94 -14.69 6.10
CA ALA A 70 -8.54 -13.62 6.88
C ALA A 70 -9.35 -12.63 6.02
N LEU A 71 -8.85 -12.26 4.84
CA LEU A 71 -9.55 -11.36 3.91
C LEU A 71 -10.76 -12.02 3.23
N THR A 72 -10.70 -13.33 3.02
CA THR A 72 -11.81 -14.11 2.41
C THR A 72 -13.08 -14.04 3.26
N GLU A 73 -12.96 -13.99 4.59
CA GLU A 73 -14.10 -13.84 5.51
C GLU A 73 -14.87 -12.53 5.29
N PHE A 74 -14.22 -11.52 4.72
CA PHE A 74 -14.81 -10.22 4.41
C PHE A 74 -15.22 -10.08 2.93
N ASN A 75 -15.10 -11.13 2.11
CA ASN A 75 -15.41 -11.10 0.68
C ASN A 75 -14.72 -9.93 -0.04
N ILE A 76 -13.41 -9.80 0.12
CA ILE A 76 -12.62 -8.70 -0.44
C ILE A 76 -12.38 -8.91 -1.92
N ASP A 77 -12.62 -7.85 -2.70
CA ASP A 77 -12.38 -7.82 -4.14
C ASP A 77 -11.02 -7.19 -4.48
N VAL A 78 -10.64 -6.14 -3.77
CA VAL A 78 -9.46 -5.31 -4.04
C VAL A 78 -8.70 -5.06 -2.75
N VAL A 79 -7.38 -5.05 -2.82
CA VAL A 79 -6.50 -4.78 -1.68
C VAL A 79 -5.66 -3.54 -1.94
N ALA A 80 -5.63 -2.60 -0.98
CA ALA A 80 -4.75 -1.44 -0.99
C ALA A 80 -3.67 -1.60 0.10
N MET A 81 -2.41 -1.70 -0.29
CA MET A 81 -1.27 -1.72 0.62
C MET A 81 -0.93 -0.28 1.02
N ALA A 82 -1.07 0.07 2.29
CA ALA A 82 -0.91 1.42 2.84
C ALA A 82 0.25 1.47 3.84
N GLY A 83 1.47 1.28 3.36
CA GLY A 83 2.65 1.14 4.21
C GLY A 83 2.66 -0.20 4.95
N PHE A 84 2.38 -1.28 4.25
CA PHE A 84 2.43 -2.63 4.79
C PHE A 84 3.86 -3.17 4.77
N GLY A 85 4.39 -3.50 5.95
CA GLY A 85 5.81 -3.79 6.14
C GLY A 85 6.22 -5.24 5.88
N THR A 86 5.29 -6.15 5.57
CA THR A 86 5.61 -7.55 5.29
C THR A 86 5.50 -7.83 3.80
N VAL A 87 6.59 -8.33 3.22
CA VAL A 87 6.57 -8.81 1.83
C VAL A 87 5.75 -10.09 1.76
N LEU A 88 4.71 -10.07 0.93
CA LEU A 88 3.82 -11.19 0.68
C LEU A 88 4.38 -12.12 -0.40
N ASP A 89 3.83 -13.33 -0.52
CA ASP A 89 4.29 -14.39 -1.42
C ASP A 89 3.19 -14.81 -2.41
N ALA A 90 3.53 -15.70 -3.31
CA ALA A 90 2.70 -16.15 -4.44
C ALA A 90 1.23 -16.42 -4.10
N PRO A 91 0.84 -17.13 -3.03
CA PRO A 91 -0.57 -17.40 -2.72
C PRO A 91 -1.42 -16.14 -2.58
N PHE A 92 -0.84 -15.02 -2.10
CA PHE A 92 -1.57 -13.77 -1.97
C PHE A 92 -1.80 -13.11 -3.34
N PHE A 93 -0.77 -13.07 -4.18
CA PHE A 93 -0.88 -12.46 -5.51
C PHE A 93 -1.71 -13.30 -6.47
N GLU A 94 -1.75 -14.63 -6.31
CA GLU A 94 -2.64 -15.52 -7.05
C GLU A 94 -4.12 -15.27 -6.67
N ALA A 95 -4.42 -15.11 -5.37
CA ALA A 95 -5.78 -14.86 -4.90
C ALA A 95 -6.32 -13.49 -5.35
N TYR A 96 -5.44 -12.48 -5.43
CA TYR A 96 -5.79 -11.10 -5.77
C TYR A 96 -5.09 -10.61 -7.04
N GLU A 97 -4.90 -11.49 -8.03
CA GLU A 97 -4.20 -11.16 -9.28
C GLU A 97 -4.77 -9.89 -9.94
N GLY A 98 -3.88 -8.92 -10.22
CA GLY A 98 -4.25 -7.64 -10.82
C GLY A 98 -5.11 -6.72 -9.94
N ARG A 99 -5.36 -7.07 -8.66
CA ARG A 99 -6.26 -6.36 -7.75
C ARG A 99 -5.60 -5.92 -6.44
N VAL A 100 -4.29 -5.87 -6.43
CA VAL A 100 -3.50 -5.35 -5.30
C VAL A 100 -2.87 -4.04 -5.72
N LEU A 101 -3.22 -2.94 -5.06
CA LEU A 101 -2.59 -1.65 -5.28
C LEU A 101 -1.54 -1.41 -4.20
N ASN A 102 -0.40 -0.87 -4.59
CA ASN A 102 0.64 -0.42 -3.67
C ASN A 102 1.06 1.01 -4.00
N THR A 103 1.58 1.69 -2.99
CA THR A 103 2.22 2.99 -3.16
C THR A 103 3.67 2.90 -2.74
N HIS A 104 4.58 3.46 -3.56
CA HIS A 104 6.01 3.43 -3.38
C HIS A 104 6.58 4.86 -3.39
N PRO A 105 7.45 5.25 -2.43
CA PRO A 105 7.93 6.63 -2.26
C PRO A 105 9.09 6.98 -3.19
N ALA A 106 8.97 6.66 -4.47
CA ALA A 106 9.87 7.08 -5.55
C ALA A 106 9.15 7.07 -6.90
N LEU A 107 9.77 7.62 -7.94
CA LEU A 107 9.28 7.54 -9.32
C LEU A 107 9.78 6.25 -9.97
N LEU A 108 9.05 5.15 -9.79
CA LEU A 108 9.40 3.86 -10.43
C LEU A 108 9.55 4.04 -11.97
N PRO A 109 10.49 3.34 -12.59
CA PRO A 109 11.33 2.26 -12.06
C PRO A 109 12.58 2.73 -11.31
N SER A 110 12.73 4.02 -11.00
CA SER A 110 13.85 4.50 -10.20
C SER A 110 13.65 4.18 -8.72
N PHE A 111 14.74 3.75 -8.07
CA PHE A 111 14.81 3.51 -6.64
C PHE A 111 13.76 2.52 -6.09
N PRO A 112 13.64 1.30 -6.65
CA PRO A 112 12.75 0.26 -6.15
C PRO A 112 13.23 -0.25 -4.78
N GLY A 113 12.34 -0.93 -4.06
CA GLY A 113 12.65 -1.58 -2.80
C GLY A 113 12.51 -0.66 -1.59
N TRP A 114 13.05 -1.12 -0.47
CA TRP A 114 12.72 -0.60 0.87
C TRP A 114 13.24 0.82 1.17
N HIS A 115 14.20 1.32 0.41
CA HIS A 115 14.92 2.55 0.74
C HIS A 115 14.82 3.66 -0.33
N GLY A 116 13.75 3.70 -1.11
CA GLY A 116 13.60 4.62 -2.24
C GLY A 116 13.90 6.09 -1.93
N VAL A 117 13.46 6.59 -0.77
CA VAL A 117 13.74 7.99 -0.34
C VAL A 117 15.22 8.22 -0.08
N ARG A 118 15.85 7.32 0.68
CA ARG A 118 17.29 7.40 0.98
C ARG A 118 18.13 7.29 -0.29
N ASP A 119 17.77 6.37 -1.16
CA ASP A 119 18.51 6.12 -2.40
C ASP A 119 18.39 7.30 -3.37
N ALA A 120 17.24 7.96 -3.44
CA ALA A 120 17.04 9.20 -4.18
C ALA A 120 17.96 10.33 -3.68
N LEU A 121 18.05 10.51 -2.35
CA LEU A 121 18.96 11.49 -1.75
C LEU A 121 20.43 11.17 -2.02
N GLN A 122 20.84 9.91 -1.87
CA GLN A 122 22.22 9.48 -2.12
C GLN A 122 22.65 9.66 -3.59
N HIS A 123 21.73 9.50 -4.54
CA HIS A 123 21.98 9.75 -5.96
C HIS A 123 21.99 11.24 -6.31
N GLY A 124 21.56 12.12 -5.39
CA GLY A 124 21.55 13.57 -5.61
C GLY A 124 20.55 14.02 -6.67
N VAL A 125 19.46 13.28 -6.87
CA VAL A 125 18.40 13.68 -7.81
C VAL A 125 17.72 14.96 -7.33
N LYS A 126 17.25 15.78 -8.25
CA LYS A 126 16.53 17.02 -7.91
C LYS A 126 15.02 16.82 -7.92
N ILE A 127 14.54 15.70 -8.48
CA ILE A 127 13.13 15.31 -8.50
C ILE A 127 13.03 13.83 -8.18
N THR A 128 12.17 13.49 -7.24
CA THR A 128 11.67 12.16 -6.95
C THR A 128 10.13 12.19 -6.92
N GLY A 129 9.47 11.36 -6.16
CA GLY A 129 8.02 11.41 -6.07
C GLY A 129 7.42 10.18 -5.39
N CYS A 130 6.19 9.88 -5.78
CA CYS A 130 5.53 8.63 -5.41
C CYS A 130 4.89 7.97 -6.64
N THR A 131 4.80 6.66 -6.58
CA THR A 131 4.20 5.82 -7.62
C THR A 131 3.11 4.96 -7.01
N VAL A 132 1.92 4.96 -7.62
CA VAL A 132 0.88 3.96 -7.37
C VAL A 132 0.93 2.94 -8.49
N HIS A 133 1.02 1.67 -8.12
CA HIS A 133 1.15 0.57 -9.09
C HIS A 133 0.35 -0.66 -8.64
N ILE A 134 0.12 -1.58 -9.56
CA ILE A 134 -0.36 -2.92 -9.20
C ILE A 134 0.81 -3.67 -8.59
N ALA A 135 0.65 -4.14 -7.36
CA ALA A 135 1.67 -4.98 -6.72
C ALA A 135 1.60 -6.40 -7.29
N THR A 136 2.78 -6.97 -7.51
CA THR A 136 3.00 -8.32 -8.02
C THR A 136 3.98 -9.05 -7.10
N LEU A 137 4.28 -10.31 -7.42
CA LEU A 137 5.27 -11.09 -6.67
C LEU A 137 6.66 -10.43 -6.72
N ASP A 138 6.99 -9.83 -7.87
CA ASP A 138 8.23 -9.06 -8.04
C ASP A 138 8.03 -7.65 -7.47
N VAL A 139 8.86 -7.30 -6.49
CA VAL A 139 8.70 -6.06 -5.72
C VAL A 139 8.89 -4.84 -6.60
N ASP A 140 7.90 -3.93 -6.60
CA ASP A 140 7.87 -2.67 -7.31
C ASP A 140 7.96 -2.76 -8.86
N GLU A 141 7.73 -3.95 -9.44
CA GLU A 141 7.82 -4.18 -10.90
C GLU A 141 6.47 -4.22 -11.63
N GLY A 142 5.36 -4.15 -10.89
CA GLY A 142 4.03 -4.21 -11.49
C GLY A 142 3.62 -2.96 -12.26
N PRO A 143 2.52 -3.02 -13.03
CA PRO A 143 2.04 -1.92 -13.87
C PRO A 143 1.79 -0.63 -13.09
N ILE A 144 2.35 0.48 -13.55
CA ILE A 144 2.18 1.80 -12.97
C ILE A 144 0.78 2.34 -13.31
N LEU A 145 0.04 2.78 -12.29
CA LEU A 145 -1.28 3.38 -12.44
C LEU A 145 -1.24 4.91 -12.41
N ALA A 146 -0.41 5.47 -11.53
CA ALA A 146 -0.25 6.92 -11.38
C ALA A 146 1.10 7.26 -10.75
N GLN A 147 1.61 8.46 -11.06
CA GLN A 147 2.82 9.01 -10.47
C GLN A 147 2.65 10.50 -10.20
N ALA A 148 3.30 10.99 -9.14
CA ALA A 148 3.40 12.41 -8.86
C ALA A 148 4.85 12.76 -8.48
N ALA A 149 5.37 13.83 -9.10
CA ALA A 149 6.71 14.31 -8.86
C ALA A 149 6.79 15.15 -7.57
N VAL A 150 7.90 15.02 -6.86
CA VAL A 150 8.24 15.78 -5.65
C VAL A 150 9.64 16.32 -5.79
N GLU A 151 9.82 17.63 -5.55
CA GLU A 151 11.12 18.28 -5.58
C GLU A 151 11.98 17.87 -4.38
N VAL A 152 13.29 17.69 -4.63
CA VAL A 152 14.30 17.42 -3.59
C VAL A 152 15.08 18.72 -3.37
N PHE A 153 15.01 19.25 -2.14
CA PHE A 153 15.72 20.49 -1.76
C PHE A 153 17.13 20.17 -1.29
N ASP A 154 18.02 21.16 -1.37
CA ASP A 154 19.43 20.97 -1.03
C ASP A 154 19.66 20.72 0.47
N ASP A 155 18.73 21.13 1.32
CA ASP A 155 18.73 20.92 2.76
C ASP A 155 17.90 19.71 3.24
N ASP A 156 17.37 18.91 2.31
CA ASP A 156 16.60 17.74 2.67
C ASP A 156 17.44 16.66 3.35
N ASN A 157 16.83 16.06 4.35
CA ASN A 157 17.20 14.75 4.88
C ASN A 157 16.09 13.73 4.59
N GLU A 158 16.31 12.47 4.92
CA GLU A 158 15.34 11.39 4.65
C GLU A 158 13.97 11.67 5.26
N ALA A 159 13.89 12.24 6.47
CA ALA A 159 12.64 12.52 7.15
C ALA A 159 11.85 13.66 6.48
N THR A 160 12.53 14.76 6.10
CA THR A 160 11.88 15.92 5.47
C THR A 160 11.37 15.58 4.07
N LEU A 161 12.18 14.90 3.27
CA LEU A 161 11.79 14.45 1.95
C LEU A 161 10.65 13.42 2.02
N HIS A 162 10.76 12.45 2.92
CA HIS A 162 9.73 11.41 3.08
C HIS A 162 8.37 12.01 3.47
N GLU A 163 8.35 13.01 4.38
CA GLU A 163 7.07 13.63 4.76
C GLU A 163 6.47 14.44 3.59
N ARG A 164 7.29 15.08 2.77
CA ARG A 164 6.82 15.77 1.54
C ARG A 164 6.25 14.77 0.54
N ILE A 165 6.90 13.63 0.34
CA ILE A 165 6.39 12.54 -0.52
C ILE A 165 5.07 12.01 0.04
N LYS A 166 4.98 11.74 1.36
CA LYS A 166 3.75 11.29 2.01
C LYS A 166 2.60 12.29 1.85
N SER A 167 2.87 13.59 1.85
CA SER A 167 1.85 14.59 1.59
C SER A 167 1.23 14.41 0.20
N THR A 168 2.06 14.23 -0.81
CA THR A 168 1.62 13.98 -2.19
C THR A 168 0.91 12.63 -2.33
N GLU A 169 1.41 11.61 -1.63
CA GLU A 169 0.86 10.25 -1.63
C GLU A 169 -0.56 10.22 -1.05
N ARG A 170 -0.84 11.01 0.00
CA ARG A 170 -2.17 11.14 0.61
C ARG A 170 -3.24 11.67 -0.35
N ASP A 171 -2.84 12.41 -1.38
CA ASP A 171 -3.75 12.87 -2.43
C ASP A 171 -3.82 11.88 -3.61
N LEU A 172 -2.66 11.40 -4.05
CA LEU A 172 -2.55 10.55 -5.24
C LEU A 172 -3.17 9.17 -5.04
N TYR A 173 -2.92 8.53 -3.89
CA TYR A 173 -3.33 7.15 -3.69
C TYR A 173 -4.85 6.99 -3.61
N PRO A 174 -5.59 7.77 -2.80
CA PRO A 174 -7.06 7.68 -2.80
C PRO A 174 -7.69 8.00 -4.16
N ALA A 175 -7.16 9.00 -4.88
CA ALA A 175 -7.66 9.33 -6.22
C ALA A 175 -7.48 8.16 -7.20
N THR A 176 -6.31 7.48 -7.13
CA THR A 176 -6.01 6.31 -7.96
C THR A 176 -6.89 5.12 -7.58
N ILE A 177 -7.10 4.86 -6.28
CA ILE A 177 -7.99 3.79 -5.82
C ILE A 177 -9.42 4.00 -6.36
N LYS A 178 -9.97 5.21 -6.24
CA LYS A 178 -11.32 5.52 -6.77
C LYS A 178 -11.43 5.22 -8.26
N LYS A 179 -10.45 5.71 -9.02
CA LYS A 179 -10.42 5.45 -10.46
C LYS A 179 -10.36 3.96 -10.75
N PHE A 180 -9.47 3.22 -10.08
CA PHE A 180 -9.30 1.79 -10.27
C PHE A 180 -10.58 1.01 -9.95
N LEU A 181 -11.26 1.30 -8.84
CA LEU A 181 -12.51 0.65 -8.48
C LEU A 181 -13.60 0.91 -9.51
N THR A 182 -13.71 2.15 -10.01
CA THR A 182 -14.68 2.52 -11.05
C THR A 182 -14.40 1.79 -12.37
N ASP A 183 -13.15 1.76 -12.81
CA ASP A 183 -12.76 1.09 -14.06
C ASP A 183 -13.02 -0.42 -13.97
N LEU A 184 -12.77 -1.03 -12.81
CA LEU A 184 -13.01 -2.45 -12.57
C LEU A 184 -14.52 -2.78 -12.57
N GLU A 185 -15.36 -1.95 -11.95
CA GLU A 185 -16.82 -2.11 -11.99
C GLU A 185 -17.37 -2.00 -13.41
N LEU A 186 -16.90 -1.04 -14.19
CA LEU A 186 -17.30 -0.87 -15.59
C LEU A 186 -16.90 -2.07 -16.45
N SER A 187 -15.75 -2.66 -16.20
CA SER A 187 -15.30 -3.85 -16.95
C SER A 187 -16.19 -5.08 -16.72
N LEU A 188 -16.81 -5.21 -15.54
CA LEU A 188 -17.73 -6.31 -15.22
C LEU A 188 -19.14 -6.14 -15.80
N ILE A 189 -19.53 -4.92 -16.15
CA ILE A 189 -20.85 -4.63 -16.74
C ILE A 189 -20.86 -4.93 -18.26
N HIS A 190 -19.67 -5.00 -18.89
CA HIS A 190 -19.55 -5.18 -20.35
C HIS A 190 -19.26 -6.64 -20.76
N ILE A 191 -19.39 -7.61 -19.85
CA ILE A 191 -19.33 -9.05 -20.10
C ILE A 191 -20.74 -9.62 -20.02
#